data_835a2e6b787ff76299988a1a381d4f32
#
_entry.id   835a2e6b787ff76299988a1a381d4f32
#
_cell.length_a   1.000
_cell.length_b   1.000
_cell.length_c   1.000
_cell.angle_alpha   90.00
_cell.angle_beta   90.00
_cell.angle_gamma   90.00
#
_symmetry.space_group_name_H-M   'P 1'
#
loop_
_entity.id
_entity.type
_entity.pdbx_description
1 polymer ?
#
loop_
_entity_poly.entity_id
_entity_poly.type
_entity_poly.pdbx_seq_one_letter_code
_entity_poly.pdbx_strand_id
1 'polypeptide(L)'
;REAMRIGTRGSALALAQAGAVSNGLGPGRELVLITTSGDRDRAALDKERWVRELDEALLRGDVDLAVHSAKDVPADLPAGIVIAAVPIRAPAVDALCGAASLDALPAGARVGTASLRREAQLRALRDDLVVTELRGNVGTRLQRLHAGDYDAIVLALAGLERLARDDEATGTLPEMVPCAGQGALLLAARADDEATLTAARHLDDPATHACLRAEREVVRGLDADCH
;
A
#
# COMPACT_ATOMS: atom_id res chain seq x y z
N ARG A 1 -5.69 8.04 30.98
CA ARG A 1 -4.98 8.40 29.72
C ARG A 1 -6.01 8.43 28.62
N GLU A 2 -6.04 9.51 27.85
CA GLU A 2 -6.84 9.55 26.62
C GLU A 2 -6.41 8.41 25.69
N ALA A 3 -7.35 7.91 24.88
CA ALA A 3 -7.06 6.85 23.90
C ALA A 3 -6.07 7.37 22.86
N MET A 4 -5.10 6.53 22.43
CA MET A 4 -4.21 6.87 21.34
C MET A 4 -5.03 6.92 20.03
N ARG A 5 -4.97 8.02 19.32
CA ARG A 5 -5.69 8.26 18.06
C ARG A 5 -4.86 7.81 16.89
N ILE A 6 -5.38 6.82 16.14
CA ILE A 6 -4.73 6.24 14.97
C ILE A 6 -5.40 6.80 13.71
N GLY A 7 -4.68 7.64 12.99
CA GLY A 7 -5.12 8.22 11.73
C GLY A 7 -5.08 7.20 10.60
N THR A 8 -6.14 7.14 9.81
CA THR A 8 -6.26 6.28 8.64
C THR A 8 -7.19 6.89 7.59
N ARG A 9 -7.06 6.42 6.35
CA ARG A 9 -7.98 6.76 5.26
C ARG A 9 -9.26 5.92 5.34
N GLY A 10 -10.32 6.37 4.69
CA GLY A 10 -11.63 5.70 4.69
C GLY A 10 -11.77 4.53 3.72
N SER A 11 -10.74 4.13 2.95
CA SER A 11 -10.84 2.97 2.06
C SER A 11 -10.87 1.66 2.87
N ALA A 12 -11.56 0.63 2.34
CA ALA A 12 -11.65 -0.66 3.01
C ALA A 12 -10.28 -1.24 3.36
N LEU A 13 -9.29 -1.12 2.46
CA LEU A 13 -7.93 -1.58 2.71
C LEU A 13 -7.24 -0.78 3.82
N ALA A 14 -7.36 0.55 3.82
CA ALA A 14 -6.76 1.38 4.86
C ALA A 14 -7.38 1.09 6.24
N LEU A 15 -8.69 0.89 6.30
CA LEU A 15 -9.39 0.50 7.53
C LEU A 15 -8.94 -0.87 8.04
N ALA A 16 -8.80 -1.87 7.15
CA ALA A 16 -8.29 -3.19 7.52
C ALA A 16 -6.86 -3.11 8.07
N GLN A 17 -5.99 -2.31 7.46
CA GLN A 17 -4.61 -2.08 7.90
C GLN A 17 -4.57 -1.40 9.27
N ALA A 18 -5.31 -0.31 9.46
CA ALA A 18 -5.37 0.41 10.73
C ALA A 18 -6.01 -0.41 11.85
N GLY A 19 -7.03 -1.22 11.52
CA GLY A 19 -7.65 -2.16 12.45
C GLY A 19 -6.67 -3.22 12.95
N ALA A 20 -5.86 -3.80 12.06
CA ALA A 20 -4.82 -4.76 12.43
C ALA A 20 -3.76 -4.12 13.36
N VAL A 21 -3.32 -2.89 13.06
CA VAL A 21 -2.39 -2.13 13.91
C VAL A 21 -3.03 -1.82 15.28
N SER A 22 -4.27 -1.35 15.31
CA SER A 22 -5.01 -1.07 16.54
C SER A 22 -5.12 -2.30 17.44
N ASN A 23 -5.45 -3.45 16.85
CA ASN A 23 -5.52 -4.73 17.56
C ASN A 23 -4.15 -5.14 18.13
N GLY A 24 -3.08 -4.98 17.36
CA GLY A 24 -1.73 -5.28 17.80
C GLY A 24 -1.21 -4.38 18.92
N LEU A 25 -1.65 -3.12 18.96
CA LEU A 25 -1.34 -2.18 20.04
C LEU A 25 -2.17 -2.40 21.31
N GLY A 26 -3.25 -3.19 21.25
CA GLY A 26 -4.12 -3.51 22.37
C GLY A 26 -5.17 -2.43 22.68
N PRO A 27 -5.84 -2.49 23.84
CA PRO A 27 -6.96 -1.62 24.19
C PRO A 27 -6.55 -0.15 24.35
N GLY A 28 -7.54 0.75 24.31
CA GLY A 28 -7.32 2.19 24.45
C GLY A 28 -6.81 2.84 23.15
N ARG A 29 -7.29 2.38 22.01
CA ARG A 29 -6.99 2.94 20.69
C ARG A 29 -8.28 3.37 20.01
N GLU A 30 -8.21 4.48 19.27
CA GLU A 30 -9.31 5.03 18.51
C GLU A 30 -8.87 5.24 17.05
N LEU A 31 -9.68 4.77 16.10
CA LEU A 31 -9.44 5.03 14.68
C LEU A 31 -10.06 6.36 14.28
N VAL A 32 -9.25 7.26 13.75
CA VAL A 32 -9.67 8.58 13.26
C VAL A 32 -9.58 8.59 11.75
N LEU A 33 -10.73 8.80 11.10
CA LEU A 33 -10.81 8.86 9.64
C LEU A 33 -10.36 10.24 9.13
N ILE A 34 -9.31 10.24 8.32
CA ILE A 34 -8.82 11.43 7.63
C ILE A 34 -9.18 11.33 6.16
N THR A 35 -9.97 12.29 5.67
CA THR A 35 -10.33 12.36 4.25
C THR A 35 -9.22 13.06 3.49
N THR A 36 -8.56 12.36 2.56
CA THR A 36 -7.47 12.90 1.77
C THR A 36 -7.97 13.53 0.46
N SER A 37 -7.18 14.44 -0.12
CA SER A 37 -7.45 15.01 -1.44
C SER A 37 -7.42 13.93 -2.53
N GLY A 38 -6.58 12.91 -2.37
CA GLY A 38 -6.57 11.73 -3.23
C GLY A 38 -7.87 10.91 -3.17
N ASP A 39 -8.58 10.89 -2.04
CA ASP A 39 -9.89 10.22 -1.92
C ASP A 39 -10.99 10.99 -2.66
N ARG A 40 -10.86 12.32 -2.81
CA ARG A 40 -11.82 13.19 -3.52
C ARG A 40 -11.58 13.23 -5.03
N ASP A 41 -10.30 13.24 -5.45
CA ASP A 41 -9.90 13.30 -6.86
C ASP A 41 -8.99 12.12 -7.20
N ARG A 42 -9.62 11.05 -7.68
CA ARG A 42 -8.93 9.78 -8.04
C ARG A 42 -8.20 9.84 -9.38
N ALA A 43 -8.33 10.92 -10.13
CA ALA A 43 -7.70 11.09 -11.45
C ALA A 43 -6.23 11.54 -11.35
N ALA A 44 -5.81 12.09 -10.22
CA ALA A 44 -4.46 12.58 -10.04
C ALA A 44 -3.47 11.45 -9.74
N LEU A 45 -2.31 11.49 -10.40
CA LEU A 45 -1.23 10.50 -10.27
C LEU A 45 -0.35 10.70 -9.03
N ASP A 46 -0.50 11.84 -8.35
CA ASP A 46 0.35 12.27 -7.24
C ASP A 46 0.06 11.48 -5.96
N LYS A 47 1.00 10.64 -5.54
CA LYS A 47 0.90 9.84 -4.30
C LYS A 47 0.96 10.68 -3.03
N GLU A 48 1.60 11.84 -3.05
CA GLU A 48 1.66 12.73 -1.90
C GLU A 48 0.27 13.12 -1.40
N ARG A 49 -0.71 13.18 -2.31
CA ARG A 49 -2.12 13.47 -1.98
C ARG A 49 -2.78 12.40 -1.09
N TRP A 50 -2.18 11.21 -0.98
CA TRP A 50 -2.71 10.14 -0.15
C TRP A 50 -2.17 10.16 1.27
N VAL A 51 -1.07 10.86 1.50
CA VAL A 51 -0.38 10.93 2.80
C VAL A 51 -0.40 12.30 3.43
N ARG A 52 -0.45 13.38 2.64
CA ARG A 52 -0.32 14.77 3.10
C ARG A 52 -1.26 15.12 4.26
N GLU A 53 -2.54 14.85 4.12
CA GLU A 53 -3.52 15.21 5.16
C GLU A 53 -3.36 14.37 6.43
N LEU A 54 -2.83 13.14 6.32
CA LEU A 54 -2.45 12.33 7.48
C LEU A 54 -1.23 12.92 8.17
N ASP A 55 -0.22 13.35 7.42
CA ASP A 55 0.98 14.00 7.94
C ASP A 55 0.63 15.33 8.61
N GLU A 56 -0.23 16.13 7.98
CA GLU A 56 -0.73 17.37 8.58
C GLU A 56 -1.52 17.10 9.88
N ALA A 57 -2.34 16.06 9.92
CA ALA A 57 -3.08 15.69 11.13
C ALA A 57 -2.14 15.23 12.25
N LEU A 58 -1.04 14.50 11.94
CA LEU A 58 0.02 14.19 12.88
C LEU A 58 0.67 15.46 13.44
N LEU A 59 1.11 16.37 12.57
CA LEU A 59 1.81 17.61 12.96
C LEU A 59 0.92 18.53 13.79
N ARG A 60 -0.38 18.59 13.52
CA ARG A 60 -1.33 19.35 14.34
C ARG A 60 -1.69 18.67 15.67
N GLY A 61 -1.34 17.39 15.83
CA GLY A 61 -1.73 16.61 16.99
C GLY A 61 -3.22 16.16 16.97
N ASP A 62 -3.86 16.14 15.80
CA ASP A 62 -5.22 15.61 15.63
C ASP A 62 -5.22 14.08 15.76
N VAL A 63 -4.14 13.43 15.36
CA VAL A 63 -3.84 12.01 15.56
C VAL A 63 -2.44 11.82 16.15
N ASP A 64 -2.21 10.68 16.77
CA ASP A 64 -0.93 10.37 17.41
C ASP A 64 -0.08 9.43 16.55
N LEU A 65 -0.72 8.50 15.86
CA LEU A 65 -0.09 7.53 14.95
C LEU A 65 -0.82 7.55 13.59
N ALA A 66 -0.11 7.47 12.48
CA ALA A 66 -0.68 7.29 11.16
C ALA A 66 -0.27 5.94 10.58
N VAL A 67 -1.22 5.25 9.92
CA VAL A 67 -0.99 3.95 9.29
C VAL A 67 -1.03 4.09 7.78
N HIS A 68 0.07 3.70 7.12
CA HIS A 68 0.22 3.76 5.68
C HIS A 68 0.61 2.41 5.07
N SER A 69 0.17 2.14 3.84
CA SER A 69 0.89 1.21 2.96
C SER A 69 2.25 1.84 2.64
N ALA A 70 3.35 1.19 2.98
CA ALA A 70 4.68 1.79 2.87
C ALA A 70 5.05 2.21 1.43
N LYS A 71 4.52 1.51 0.42
CA LYS A 71 4.71 1.83 -1.00
C LYS A 71 4.07 3.15 -1.45
N ASP A 72 3.13 3.69 -0.66
CA ASP A 72 2.41 4.92 -0.98
C ASP A 72 3.04 6.14 -0.28
N VAL A 73 4.03 5.92 0.59
CA VAL A 73 4.74 6.98 1.32
C VAL A 73 5.99 7.39 0.55
N PRO A 74 6.19 8.69 0.26
CA PRO A 74 7.40 9.22 -0.39
C PRO A 74 8.69 8.79 0.32
N ALA A 75 9.82 8.76 -0.40
CA ALA A 75 11.11 8.36 0.16
C ALA A 75 11.55 9.28 1.32
N ASP A 76 11.20 10.56 1.25
CA ASP A 76 11.42 11.51 2.33
C ASP A 76 10.13 11.80 3.10
N LEU A 77 10.22 11.79 4.43
CA LEU A 77 9.12 12.19 5.29
C LEU A 77 9.21 13.69 5.59
N PRO A 78 8.06 14.35 5.83
CA PRO A 78 8.06 15.73 6.28
C PRO A 78 8.85 15.93 7.58
N ALA A 79 9.46 17.11 7.75
CA ALA A 79 10.15 17.46 8.99
C ALA A 79 9.21 17.32 10.19
N GLY A 80 9.69 16.71 11.27
CA GLY A 80 8.92 16.46 12.49
C GLY A 80 8.15 15.14 12.49
N ILE A 81 8.16 14.37 11.40
CA ILE A 81 7.56 13.04 11.32
C ILE A 81 8.66 11.99 11.15
N VAL A 82 8.52 10.87 11.85
CA VAL A 82 9.44 9.73 11.79
C VAL A 82 8.69 8.43 11.61
N ILE A 83 9.39 7.40 11.12
CA ILE A 83 8.89 6.03 11.12
C ILE A 83 8.94 5.53 12.56
N ALA A 84 7.78 5.35 13.16
CA ALA A 84 7.64 4.86 14.52
C ALA A 84 7.84 3.33 14.62
N ALA A 85 7.32 2.60 13.62
CA ALA A 85 7.45 1.15 13.51
C ALA A 85 7.14 0.67 12.09
N VAL A 86 7.68 -0.50 11.76
CA VAL A 86 7.36 -1.25 10.53
C VAL A 86 7.01 -2.68 10.96
N PRO A 87 5.72 -3.04 11.01
CA PRO A 87 5.29 -4.39 11.37
C PRO A 87 5.77 -5.45 10.38
N ILE A 88 5.70 -6.72 10.77
CA ILE A 88 6.03 -7.87 9.92
C ILE A 88 5.37 -7.69 8.55
N ARG A 89 6.17 -7.85 7.50
CA ARG A 89 5.77 -7.66 6.11
C ARG A 89 4.88 -8.78 5.62
N ALA A 90 3.76 -8.44 5.02
CA ALA A 90 2.99 -9.36 4.20
C ALA A 90 3.72 -9.64 2.86
N PRO A 91 3.34 -10.69 2.09
CA PRO A 91 4.00 -11.00 0.83
C PRO A 91 4.12 -9.80 -0.11
N ALA A 92 5.33 -9.54 -0.62
CA ALA A 92 5.60 -8.43 -1.54
C ALA A 92 5.19 -8.74 -2.99
N VAL A 93 4.92 -10.02 -3.30
CA VAL A 93 4.62 -10.49 -4.64
C VAL A 93 3.35 -9.87 -5.21
N ASP A 94 3.35 -9.67 -6.53
CA ASP A 94 2.15 -9.31 -7.28
C ASP A 94 1.28 -10.56 -7.53
N ALA A 95 -0.03 -10.42 -7.32
CA ALA A 95 -1.04 -11.44 -7.62
C ALA A 95 -1.60 -11.22 -9.01
N LEU A 96 -1.83 -12.30 -9.74
CA LEU A 96 -2.61 -12.34 -10.96
C LEU A 96 -4.03 -12.82 -10.61
N CYS A 97 -5.04 -12.04 -10.94
CA CYS A 97 -6.45 -12.40 -10.81
C CYS A 97 -7.02 -12.63 -12.21
N GLY A 98 -7.72 -13.75 -12.41
CA GLY A 98 -8.33 -14.13 -13.69
C GLY A 98 -7.60 -15.25 -14.46
N ALA A 99 -6.32 -15.51 -14.14
CA ALA A 99 -5.56 -16.63 -14.72
C ALA A 99 -4.54 -17.18 -13.73
N ALA A 100 -4.16 -18.45 -13.88
CA ALA A 100 -3.22 -19.13 -13.00
C ALA A 100 -1.75 -18.68 -13.21
N SER A 101 -1.41 -18.20 -14.41
CA SER A 101 -0.09 -17.66 -14.76
C SER A 101 -0.21 -16.77 -16.00
N LEU A 102 0.85 -16.03 -16.33
CA LEU A 102 0.90 -15.27 -17.59
C LEU A 102 0.81 -16.19 -18.81
N ASP A 103 1.42 -17.38 -18.74
CA ASP A 103 1.40 -18.36 -19.85
C ASP A 103 0.02 -18.95 -20.09
N ALA A 104 -0.85 -18.97 -19.07
CA ALA A 104 -2.21 -19.43 -19.21
C ALA A 104 -3.14 -18.43 -19.93
N LEU A 105 -2.69 -17.19 -20.11
CA LEU A 105 -3.44 -16.16 -20.83
C LEU A 105 -3.35 -16.38 -22.35
N PRO A 106 -4.46 -16.24 -23.10
CA PRO A 106 -4.44 -16.30 -24.56
C PRO A 106 -3.61 -15.14 -25.14
N ALA A 107 -3.16 -15.30 -26.38
CA ALA A 107 -2.50 -14.22 -27.13
C ALA A 107 -3.45 -13.03 -27.25
N GLY A 108 -2.92 -11.82 -27.02
CA GLY A 108 -3.70 -10.58 -27.05
C GLY A 108 -4.61 -10.37 -25.82
N ALA A 109 -4.44 -11.15 -24.75
CA ALA A 109 -5.24 -11.00 -23.53
C ALA A 109 -5.14 -9.58 -22.95
N ARG A 110 -6.27 -9.05 -22.48
CA ARG A 110 -6.37 -7.73 -21.86
C ARG A 110 -5.99 -7.83 -20.37
N VAL A 111 -4.89 -7.21 -19.98
CA VAL A 111 -4.42 -7.20 -18.59
C VAL A 111 -4.53 -5.79 -18.01
N GLY A 112 -5.29 -5.67 -16.92
CA GLY A 112 -5.58 -4.38 -16.27
C GLY A 112 -4.56 -4.01 -15.19
N THR A 113 -3.94 -2.83 -15.32
CA THR A 113 -3.14 -2.20 -14.28
C THR A 113 -3.03 -0.69 -14.53
N ALA A 114 -2.91 0.12 -13.45
CA ALA A 114 -2.56 1.54 -13.56
C ALA A 114 -1.10 1.80 -13.15
N SER A 115 -0.31 0.75 -12.89
CA SER A 115 1.07 0.86 -12.46
C SER A 115 2.02 0.76 -13.65
N LEU A 116 2.76 1.84 -13.92
CA LEU A 116 3.79 1.87 -14.97
C LEU A 116 4.85 0.78 -14.75
N ARG A 117 5.23 0.53 -13.49
CA ARG A 117 6.16 -0.55 -13.13
C ARG A 117 5.64 -1.92 -13.59
N ARG A 118 4.36 -2.21 -13.33
CA ARG A 118 3.74 -3.48 -13.73
C ARG A 118 3.58 -3.56 -15.23
N GLU A 119 3.11 -2.50 -15.86
CA GLU A 119 2.95 -2.44 -17.31
C GLU A 119 4.27 -2.73 -18.04
N ALA A 120 5.36 -2.06 -17.64
CA ALA A 120 6.67 -2.26 -18.25
C ALA A 120 7.15 -3.72 -18.13
N GLN A 121 6.98 -4.32 -16.97
CA GLN A 121 7.39 -5.71 -16.72
C GLN A 121 6.49 -6.72 -17.45
N LEU A 122 5.18 -6.51 -17.47
CA LEU A 122 4.25 -7.36 -18.22
C LEU A 122 4.59 -7.36 -19.71
N ARG A 123 4.86 -6.19 -20.30
CA ARG A 123 5.27 -6.08 -21.73
C ARG A 123 6.62 -6.72 -21.99
N ALA A 124 7.54 -6.70 -21.02
CA ALA A 124 8.84 -7.37 -21.16
C ALA A 124 8.73 -8.90 -21.06
N LEU A 125 7.79 -9.42 -20.25
CA LEU A 125 7.55 -10.85 -20.08
C LEU A 125 6.70 -11.44 -21.21
N ARG A 126 5.72 -10.69 -21.70
CA ARG A 126 4.74 -11.09 -22.73
C ARG A 126 4.37 -9.86 -23.57
N ASP A 127 5.01 -9.69 -24.71
CA ASP A 127 4.85 -8.53 -25.61
C ASP A 127 3.54 -8.54 -26.40
N ASP A 128 2.88 -9.70 -26.46
CA ASP A 128 1.56 -9.89 -27.09
C ASP A 128 0.39 -9.44 -26.20
N LEU A 129 0.60 -9.17 -24.90
CA LEU A 129 -0.47 -8.75 -24.01
C LEU A 129 -0.95 -7.32 -24.30
N VAL A 130 -2.25 -7.12 -24.21
CA VAL A 130 -2.87 -5.78 -24.29
C VAL A 130 -3.00 -5.22 -22.87
N VAL A 131 -1.93 -4.58 -22.40
CA VAL A 131 -1.94 -3.95 -21.07
C VAL A 131 -2.68 -2.63 -21.14
N THR A 132 -3.74 -2.49 -20.34
CA THR A 132 -4.61 -1.30 -20.33
C THR A 132 -4.81 -0.78 -18.91
N GLU A 133 -5.10 0.53 -18.83
CA GLU A 133 -5.24 1.20 -17.55
C GLU A 133 -6.46 0.70 -16.76
N LEU A 134 -6.24 0.31 -15.51
CA LEU A 134 -7.28 -0.06 -14.54
C LEU A 134 -7.09 0.72 -13.25
N ARG A 135 -7.95 1.71 -12.99
CA ARG A 135 -7.98 2.52 -11.78
C ARG A 135 -9.08 2.11 -10.81
N GLY A 136 -9.01 2.61 -9.60
CA GLY A 136 -9.96 2.36 -8.52
C GLY A 136 -9.34 1.60 -7.34
N ASN A 137 -10.13 1.37 -6.30
CA ASN A 137 -9.75 0.52 -5.17
C ASN A 137 -9.78 -0.97 -5.58
N VAL A 138 -9.30 -1.86 -4.71
CA VAL A 138 -9.24 -3.30 -4.98
C VAL A 138 -10.61 -3.86 -5.37
N GLY A 139 -11.67 -3.51 -4.62
CA GLY A 139 -13.02 -3.99 -4.90
C GLY A 139 -13.53 -3.55 -6.29
N THR A 140 -13.34 -2.28 -6.66
CA THR A 140 -13.72 -1.77 -7.98
C THR A 140 -12.98 -2.49 -9.11
N ARG A 141 -11.68 -2.77 -8.92
CA ARG A 141 -10.87 -3.46 -9.93
C ARG A 141 -11.32 -4.91 -10.11
N LEU A 142 -11.63 -5.61 -9.03
CA LEU A 142 -12.16 -6.97 -9.08
C LEU A 142 -13.56 -7.01 -9.73
N GLN A 143 -14.43 -6.05 -9.43
CA GLN A 143 -15.73 -5.93 -10.10
C GLN A 143 -15.58 -5.78 -11.62
N ARG A 144 -14.61 -5.02 -12.09
CA ARG A 144 -14.35 -4.87 -13.53
C ARG A 144 -13.79 -6.13 -14.17
N LEU A 145 -12.96 -6.89 -13.44
CA LEU A 145 -12.52 -8.22 -13.86
C LEU A 145 -13.73 -9.17 -14.02
N HIS A 146 -14.59 -9.24 -12.99
CA HIS A 146 -15.77 -10.10 -13.00
C HIS A 146 -16.81 -9.69 -14.07
N ALA A 147 -16.85 -8.40 -14.43
CA ALA A 147 -17.68 -7.90 -15.53
C ALA A 147 -17.13 -8.26 -16.92
N GLY A 148 -15.91 -8.83 -17.00
CA GLY A 148 -15.28 -9.22 -18.26
C GLY A 148 -14.62 -8.05 -19.01
N ASP A 149 -14.37 -6.91 -18.34
CA ASP A 149 -13.65 -5.79 -18.95
C ASP A 149 -12.19 -6.16 -19.22
N TYR A 150 -11.62 -7.11 -18.46
CA TYR A 150 -10.26 -7.62 -18.53
C TYR A 150 -10.26 -9.14 -18.48
N ASP A 151 -9.27 -9.76 -19.10
CA ASP A 151 -9.02 -11.20 -19.01
C ASP A 151 -8.23 -11.55 -17.75
N ALA A 152 -7.41 -10.61 -17.28
CA ALA A 152 -6.73 -10.65 -15.98
C ALA A 152 -6.41 -9.24 -15.45
N ILE A 153 -6.17 -9.15 -14.15
CA ILE A 153 -5.68 -7.91 -13.51
C ILE A 153 -4.54 -8.23 -12.54
N VAL A 154 -3.66 -7.25 -12.31
CA VAL A 154 -2.54 -7.40 -11.37
C VAL A 154 -2.77 -6.54 -10.14
N LEU A 155 -2.77 -7.20 -8.97
CA LEU A 155 -2.92 -6.59 -7.65
C LEU A 155 -1.75 -6.98 -6.74
N ALA A 156 -1.51 -6.25 -5.66
CA ALA A 156 -0.59 -6.70 -4.63
C ALA A 156 -1.26 -7.80 -3.78
N LEU A 157 -0.65 -8.98 -3.64
CA LEU A 157 -1.21 -10.09 -2.85
C LEU A 157 -1.54 -9.65 -1.43
N ALA A 158 -0.65 -8.92 -0.77
CA ALA A 158 -0.88 -8.37 0.57
C ALA A 158 -2.16 -7.52 0.69
N GLY A 159 -2.59 -6.86 -0.38
CA GLY A 159 -3.84 -6.09 -0.40
C GLY A 159 -5.07 -6.99 -0.41
N LEU A 160 -5.01 -8.10 -1.15
CA LEU A 160 -6.07 -9.12 -1.18
C LEU A 160 -6.18 -9.83 0.16
N GLU A 161 -5.07 -10.30 0.74
CA GLU A 161 -5.03 -10.94 2.06
C GLU A 161 -5.64 -10.08 3.15
N ARG A 162 -5.26 -8.78 3.20
CA ARG A 162 -5.80 -7.84 4.21
C ARG A 162 -7.29 -7.57 4.07
N LEU A 163 -7.83 -7.79 2.89
CA LEU A 163 -9.28 -7.68 2.62
C LEU A 163 -10.01 -9.02 2.72
N ALA A 164 -9.33 -10.11 3.10
CA ALA A 164 -9.85 -11.49 3.06
C ALA A 164 -10.42 -11.82 1.67
N ARG A 165 -9.67 -11.44 0.61
CA ARG A 165 -9.96 -11.66 -0.80
C ARG A 165 -8.80 -12.39 -1.51
N ASP A 166 -8.01 -13.15 -0.78
CA ASP A 166 -6.86 -13.92 -1.29
C ASP A 166 -7.28 -15.04 -2.25
N ASP A 167 -8.52 -15.52 -2.17
CA ASP A 167 -9.16 -16.43 -3.11
C ASP A 167 -9.29 -15.86 -4.54
N GLU A 168 -9.28 -14.55 -4.69
CA GLU A 168 -9.26 -13.85 -6.00
C GLU A 168 -7.89 -13.93 -6.70
N ALA A 169 -6.83 -14.22 -5.95
CA ALA A 169 -5.50 -14.43 -6.49
C ALA A 169 -5.40 -15.83 -7.11
N THR A 170 -5.70 -15.94 -8.40
CA THR A 170 -5.64 -17.22 -9.14
C THR A 170 -4.20 -17.63 -9.48
N GLY A 171 -3.26 -16.70 -9.41
CA GLY A 171 -1.82 -16.92 -9.57
C GLY A 171 -0.99 -15.84 -8.91
N THR A 172 0.32 -16.03 -8.89
CA THR A 172 1.30 -15.02 -8.44
C THR A 172 2.33 -14.77 -9.54
N LEU A 173 2.99 -13.63 -9.50
CA LEU A 173 3.97 -13.19 -10.49
C LEU A 173 5.35 -12.99 -9.81
N PRO A 174 6.02 -14.09 -9.40
CA PRO A 174 7.32 -14.02 -8.69
C PRO A 174 8.45 -13.48 -9.57
N GLU A 175 8.31 -13.55 -10.89
CA GLU A 175 9.23 -13.02 -11.88
C GLU A 175 9.21 -11.49 -11.94
N MET A 176 8.19 -10.84 -11.40
CA MET A 176 8.08 -9.38 -11.37
C MET A 176 8.74 -8.81 -10.12
N VAL A 177 9.56 -7.78 -10.31
CA VAL A 177 10.12 -6.99 -9.22
C VAL A 177 9.01 -6.16 -8.55
N PRO A 178 8.75 -6.33 -7.26
CA PRO A 178 7.70 -5.58 -6.57
C PRO A 178 8.04 -4.09 -6.42
N CYS A 179 7.04 -3.28 -6.11
CA CYS A 179 7.25 -1.89 -5.72
C CYS A 179 7.97 -1.83 -4.37
N ALA A 180 8.87 -0.88 -4.18
CA ALA A 180 9.47 -0.62 -2.87
C ALA A 180 8.38 -0.43 -1.81
N GLY A 181 8.53 -1.09 -0.67
CA GLY A 181 7.55 -1.09 0.41
C GLY A 181 6.28 -1.92 0.15
N GLN A 182 6.15 -2.62 -0.97
CA GLN A 182 4.99 -3.47 -1.22
C GLN A 182 4.87 -4.56 -0.16
N GLY A 183 3.67 -4.73 0.40
CA GLY A 183 3.41 -5.67 1.51
C GLY A 183 3.73 -5.12 2.90
N ALA A 184 4.58 -4.11 3.03
CA ALA A 184 4.90 -3.48 4.31
C ALA A 184 3.87 -2.41 4.70
N LEU A 185 3.63 -2.27 6.01
CA LEU A 185 3.00 -1.09 6.61
C LEU A 185 4.10 -0.18 7.14
N LEU A 186 3.85 1.12 7.10
CA LEU A 186 4.67 2.14 7.74
C LEU A 186 3.80 2.87 8.76
N LEU A 187 4.22 2.82 10.02
CA LEU A 187 3.60 3.57 11.09
C LEU A 187 4.39 4.86 11.31
N ALA A 188 3.75 6.00 11.11
CA ALA A 188 4.36 7.31 11.27
C ALA A 188 3.85 8.00 12.55
N ALA A 189 4.73 8.73 13.23
CA ALA A 189 4.39 9.54 14.39
C ALA A 189 5.23 10.81 14.42
N ARG A 190 4.87 11.76 15.29
CA ARG A 190 5.72 12.94 15.55
C ARG A 190 7.02 12.48 16.20
N ALA A 191 8.13 13.14 15.81
CA ALA A 191 9.46 12.83 16.32
C ALA A 191 9.62 13.10 17.82
N ASP A 192 8.81 14.00 18.40
CA ASP A 192 8.82 14.40 19.80
C ASP A 192 7.77 13.66 20.67
N ASP A 193 6.97 12.77 20.09
CA ASP A 193 5.95 11.99 20.82
C ASP A 193 6.52 10.65 21.32
N GLU A 194 7.35 10.72 22.36
CA GLU A 194 8.00 9.54 22.96
C GLU A 194 7.01 8.47 23.44
N ALA A 195 5.80 8.87 23.86
CA ALA A 195 4.77 7.92 24.32
C ALA A 195 4.25 7.06 23.17
N THR A 196 3.94 7.69 22.04
CA THR A 196 3.50 6.99 20.83
C THR A 196 4.62 6.15 20.23
N LEU A 197 5.84 6.69 20.14
CA LEU A 197 7.02 5.98 19.64
C LEU A 197 7.30 4.71 20.47
N THR A 198 7.24 4.83 21.80
CA THR A 198 7.43 3.69 22.69
C THR A 198 6.35 2.62 22.50
N ALA A 199 5.09 3.03 22.38
CA ALA A 199 3.99 2.10 22.15
C ALA A 199 4.09 1.40 20.79
N ALA A 200 4.45 2.13 19.73
CA ALA A 200 4.57 1.59 18.38
C ALA A 200 5.71 0.57 18.24
N ARG A 201 6.81 0.73 18.99
CA ARG A 201 7.98 -0.20 18.98
C ARG A 201 7.61 -1.66 19.22
N HIS A 202 6.52 -1.94 19.94
CA HIS A 202 6.06 -3.32 20.15
C HIS A 202 5.62 -4.01 18.85
N LEU A 203 5.29 -3.26 17.81
CA LEU A 203 4.91 -3.78 16.51
C LEU A 203 6.07 -3.80 15.52
N ASP A 204 7.21 -3.20 15.86
CA ASP A 204 8.34 -3.09 14.93
C ASP A 204 9.00 -4.45 14.70
N ASP A 205 9.13 -4.83 13.44
CA ASP A 205 9.94 -5.98 13.02
C ASP A 205 11.27 -5.47 12.45
N PRO A 206 12.39 -5.67 13.16
CA PRO A 206 13.68 -5.12 12.74
C PRO A 206 14.12 -5.55 11.34
N ALA A 207 13.80 -6.76 10.92
CA ALA A 207 14.14 -7.28 9.60
C ALA A 207 13.36 -6.54 8.51
N THR A 208 12.04 -6.44 8.65
CA THR A 208 11.18 -5.68 7.73
C THR A 208 11.56 -4.21 7.71
N HIS A 209 11.84 -3.62 8.86
CA HIS A 209 12.24 -2.22 8.97
C HIS A 209 13.54 -1.94 8.22
N ALA A 210 14.56 -2.82 8.39
CA ALA A 210 15.82 -2.70 7.67
C ALA A 210 15.63 -2.85 6.15
N CYS A 211 14.84 -3.81 5.70
CA CYS A 211 14.51 -4.00 4.29
C CYS A 211 13.81 -2.76 3.72
N LEU A 212 12.80 -2.24 4.42
CA LEU A 212 12.07 -1.04 3.96
C LEU A 212 12.99 0.17 3.84
N ARG A 213 13.90 0.38 4.79
CA ARG A 213 14.90 1.45 4.73
C ARG A 213 15.78 1.30 3.49
N ALA A 214 16.30 0.10 3.23
CA ALA A 214 17.14 -0.16 2.05
C ALA A 214 16.38 0.11 0.74
N GLU A 215 15.13 -0.36 0.63
CA GLU A 215 14.29 -0.12 -0.53
C GLU A 215 14.02 1.38 -0.75
N ARG A 216 13.76 2.15 0.31
CA ARG A 216 13.56 3.61 0.24
C ARG A 216 14.84 4.35 -0.18
N GLU A 217 16.04 3.91 0.27
CA GLU A 217 17.31 4.47 -0.19
C GLU A 217 17.53 4.24 -1.69
N VAL A 218 17.15 3.08 -2.21
CA VAL A 218 17.22 2.83 -3.67
C VAL A 218 16.30 3.77 -4.43
N VAL A 219 15.05 3.96 -3.97
CA VAL A 219 14.09 4.90 -4.58
C VAL A 219 14.66 6.32 -4.58
N ARG A 220 15.20 6.77 -3.45
CA ARG A 220 15.84 8.10 -3.31
C ARG A 220 17.03 8.25 -4.24
N GLY A 221 17.91 7.25 -4.30
CA GLY A 221 19.12 7.28 -5.15
C GLY A 221 18.84 7.28 -6.64
N LEU A 222 17.69 6.76 -7.06
CA LEU A 222 17.24 6.72 -8.47
C LEU A 222 16.34 7.91 -8.84
N ASP A 223 16.03 8.79 -7.88
CA ASP A 223 15.01 9.84 -8.04
C ASP A 223 13.69 9.26 -8.60
N ALA A 224 13.36 8.07 -8.11
CA ALA A 224 12.26 7.25 -8.60
C ALA A 224 11.03 7.33 -7.70
N ASP A 225 10.88 8.41 -6.94
CA ASP A 225 9.64 8.68 -6.22
C ASP A 225 8.52 8.79 -7.25
N CYS A 226 7.52 7.96 -7.03
CA CYS A 226 6.46 7.78 -8.00
C CYS A 226 5.67 9.07 -8.18
N HIS A 227 5.85 9.65 -9.32
CA HIS A 227 4.94 10.64 -9.89
C HIS A 227 3.75 9.94 -10.55
#